data_f0be8df160afb905b81c8c92fa70aa90
#
_entry.id   f0be8df160afb905b81c8c92fa70aa90
#
_cell.length_a   1.000
_cell.length_b   1.000
_cell.length_c   1.000
_cell.angle_alpha   90.00
_cell.angle_beta   90.00
_cell.angle_gamma   90.00
#
_symmetry.space_group_name_H-M   'P 1'
#
loop_
_entity.id
_entity.type
_entity.pdbx_description
1 polymer ?
#
loop_
_entity_poly.entity_id
_entity_poly.type
_entity_poly.pdbx_seq_one_letter_code
_entity_poly.pdbx_strand_id
1 'polypeptide(L)'
;MKSLLIVDMIHDFVDGKFGSEGARSIVPKIKEIAKKFRKGGMVIYLRDSHRKDDAELRVWGEHAMEGTWGSEIVEELAPESGDIVIDKRTYDGFLFTDLEKVLREKGVNEVYLCGVATDICVLHTAFGAFVRGFDVYVIEDACSGTSEAKHEYALNYMRDIYGVKMVKGEEI
;
A
#
# COMPACT_ATOMS: atom_id res chain seq x y z
N MET A 1 -7.51 -17.39 3.64
CA MET A 1 -7.51 -16.62 2.36
C MET A 1 -6.41 -15.59 2.41
N LYS A 2 -5.83 -15.21 1.27
CA LYS A 2 -4.80 -14.16 1.16
C LYS A 2 -5.33 -12.91 0.46
N SER A 3 -4.81 -11.74 0.81
CA SER A 3 -5.14 -10.46 0.20
C SER A 3 -3.89 -9.67 -0.20
N LEU A 4 -3.92 -9.05 -1.36
CA LEU A 4 -2.94 -8.05 -1.79
C LEU A 4 -3.44 -6.67 -1.36
N LEU A 5 -2.61 -5.94 -0.64
CA LEU A 5 -2.83 -4.54 -0.29
C LEU A 5 -1.91 -3.68 -1.15
N ILE A 6 -2.49 -2.96 -2.11
CA ILE A 6 -1.76 -2.01 -2.97
C ILE A 6 -1.84 -0.65 -2.31
N VAL A 7 -0.71 -0.16 -1.82
CA VAL A 7 -0.62 1.03 -0.98
C VAL A 7 -0.24 2.24 -1.81
N ASP A 8 -1.11 3.23 -1.83
CA ASP A 8 -0.91 4.59 -2.33
C ASP A 8 -0.33 4.72 -3.75
N MET A 9 -0.73 3.83 -4.66
CA MET A 9 -0.38 3.94 -6.07
C MET A 9 -1.29 4.95 -6.77
N ILE A 10 -1.24 6.18 -6.28
CA ILE A 10 -2.03 7.33 -6.71
C ILE A 10 -1.15 8.36 -7.44
N HIS A 11 -1.78 9.25 -8.18
CA HIS A 11 -1.06 10.21 -9.02
C HIS A 11 -0.06 11.06 -8.24
N ASP A 12 -0.41 11.60 -7.06
CA ASP A 12 0.52 12.44 -6.32
C ASP A 12 1.80 11.72 -5.89
N PHE A 13 1.77 10.38 -5.74
CA PHE A 13 2.94 9.59 -5.33
C PHE A 13 3.62 8.83 -6.47
N VAL A 14 3.03 8.79 -7.66
CA VAL A 14 3.61 8.08 -8.82
C VAL A 14 4.14 9.06 -9.85
N ASP A 15 3.31 9.94 -10.36
CA ASP A 15 3.63 10.88 -11.46
C ASP A 15 3.22 12.35 -11.18
N GLY A 16 2.65 12.63 -10.00
CA GLY A 16 2.24 13.94 -9.55
C GLY A 16 3.25 14.61 -8.61
N LYS A 17 2.73 15.31 -7.59
CA LYS A 17 3.50 16.18 -6.67
C LYS A 17 4.72 15.52 -6.04
N PHE A 18 4.59 14.28 -5.58
CA PHE A 18 5.66 13.49 -4.96
C PHE A 18 6.08 12.30 -5.82
N GLY A 19 5.76 12.33 -7.09
CA GLY A 19 6.12 11.29 -8.04
C GLY A 19 7.62 11.03 -8.10
N SER A 20 8.01 9.79 -8.35
CA SER A 20 9.40 9.38 -8.46
C SER A 20 9.58 8.31 -9.54
N GLU A 21 10.80 8.19 -10.06
CA GLU A 21 11.16 7.12 -10.98
C GLU A 21 10.96 5.74 -10.34
N GLY A 22 11.32 5.60 -9.06
CA GLY A 22 11.10 4.37 -8.30
C GLY A 22 9.64 3.97 -8.22
N ALA A 23 8.74 4.90 -7.88
CA ALA A 23 7.31 4.64 -7.83
C ALA A 23 6.74 4.26 -9.22
N ARG A 24 7.17 4.94 -10.28
CA ARG A 24 6.75 4.59 -11.66
C ARG A 24 7.26 3.22 -12.07
N SER A 25 8.47 2.85 -11.69
CA SER A 25 9.11 1.60 -12.09
C SER A 25 8.41 0.34 -11.56
N ILE A 26 7.72 0.43 -10.42
CA ILE A 26 7.02 -0.72 -9.82
C ILE A 26 5.61 -0.93 -10.36
N VAL A 27 5.04 0.02 -11.10
CA VAL A 27 3.67 -0.07 -11.65
C VAL A 27 3.45 -1.33 -12.49
N PRO A 28 4.28 -1.67 -13.47
CA PRO A 28 4.08 -2.89 -14.27
C PRO A 28 4.10 -4.17 -13.44
N LYS A 29 4.98 -4.24 -12.45
CA LYS A 29 5.10 -5.39 -11.56
C LYS A 29 3.87 -5.55 -10.68
N ILE A 30 3.39 -4.46 -10.08
CA ILE A 30 2.15 -4.48 -9.27
C ILE A 30 0.98 -4.96 -10.11
N LYS A 31 0.88 -4.50 -11.36
CA LYS A 31 -0.17 -4.94 -12.28
C LYS A 31 -0.19 -6.46 -12.48
N GLU A 32 0.96 -7.05 -12.72
CA GLU A 32 1.09 -8.51 -12.88
C GLU A 32 0.77 -9.27 -11.58
N ILE A 33 1.21 -8.77 -10.44
CA ILE A 33 0.91 -9.36 -9.13
C ILE A 33 -0.59 -9.31 -8.85
N ALA A 34 -1.24 -8.15 -9.05
CA ALA A 34 -2.69 -8.00 -8.86
C ALA A 34 -3.48 -9.00 -9.73
N LYS A 35 -3.08 -9.18 -10.99
CA LYS A 35 -3.67 -10.16 -11.90
C LYS A 35 -3.57 -11.60 -11.37
N LYS A 36 -2.45 -11.95 -10.73
CA LYS A 36 -2.28 -13.27 -10.09
C LYS A 36 -3.19 -13.40 -8.86
N PHE A 37 -3.24 -12.38 -8.00
CA PHE A 37 -4.07 -12.39 -6.79
C PHE A 37 -5.57 -12.53 -7.09
N ARG A 38 -6.08 -11.88 -8.12
CA ARG A 38 -7.49 -11.98 -8.54
C ARG A 38 -7.94 -13.40 -8.87
N LYS A 39 -7.02 -14.32 -9.16
CA LYS A 39 -7.38 -15.73 -9.46
C LYS A 39 -7.73 -16.57 -8.23
N GLY A 40 -7.34 -16.17 -7.04
CA GLY A 40 -7.57 -16.99 -5.84
C GLY A 40 -7.43 -16.25 -4.53
N GLY A 41 -7.34 -14.94 -4.57
CA GLY A 41 -7.25 -14.06 -3.40
C GLY A 41 -8.05 -12.79 -3.62
N MET A 42 -7.77 -11.77 -2.82
CA MET A 42 -8.40 -10.45 -2.91
C MET A 42 -7.37 -9.39 -3.28
N VAL A 43 -7.81 -8.36 -3.98
CA VAL A 43 -7.03 -7.14 -4.23
C VAL A 43 -7.75 -5.98 -3.55
N ILE A 44 -7.03 -5.27 -2.69
CA ILE A 44 -7.51 -4.08 -1.99
C ILE A 44 -6.54 -2.95 -2.26
N TYR A 45 -7.07 -1.84 -2.74
CA TYR A 45 -6.33 -0.59 -2.90
C TYR A 45 -6.53 0.26 -1.66
N LEU A 46 -5.43 0.68 -1.06
CA LEU A 46 -5.42 1.69 0.00
C LEU A 46 -4.92 2.98 -0.62
N ARG A 47 -5.70 4.04 -0.53
CA ARG A 47 -5.28 5.32 -1.12
C ARG A 47 -5.50 6.47 -0.15
N ASP A 48 -4.54 7.36 -0.09
CA ASP A 48 -4.70 8.63 0.61
C ASP A 48 -5.81 9.47 -0.04
N SER A 49 -6.70 9.94 0.80
CA SER A 49 -7.80 10.83 0.44
C SER A 49 -7.97 11.83 1.58
N HIS A 50 -7.10 12.85 1.60
CA HIS A 50 -6.97 13.77 2.72
C HIS A 50 -8.05 14.84 2.77
N ARG A 51 -8.34 15.28 3.99
CA ARG A 51 -9.14 16.46 4.29
C ARG A 51 -8.24 17.51 4.94
N LYS A 52 -8.70 18.77 4.95
CA LYS A 52 -7.90 19.94 5.38
C LYS A 52 -7.38 19.87 6.82
N ASP A 53 -8.00 19.08 7.68
CA ASP A 53 -7.62 18.89 9.08
C ASP A 53 -6.70 17.69 9.34
N ASP A 54 -6.29 16.97 8.31
CA ASP A 54 -5.43 15.81 8.46
C ASP A 54 -4.03 16.21 8.94
N ALA A 55 -3.51 15.42 9.90
CA ALA A 55 -2.23 15.71 10.55
C ALA A 55 -1.05 15.75 9.59
N GLU A 56 -1.05 14.91 8.56
CA GLU A 56 0.03 14.82 7.58
C GLU A 56 0.24 16.10 6.78
N LEU A 57 -0.82 16.90 6.60
CA LEU A 57 -0.72 18.16 5.86
C LEU A 57 0.20 19.19 6.54
N ARG A 58 0.43 19.03 7.86
CA ARG A 58 1.40 19.87 8.59
C ARG A 58 2.85 19.55 8.22
N VAL A 59 3.10 18.33 7.75
CA VAL A 59 4.45 17.86 7.38
C VAL A 59 4.70 18.08 5.89
N TRP A 60 3.74 17.70 5.05
CA TRP A 60 3.92 17.60 3.60
C TRP A 60 3.21 18.69 2.81
N GLY A 61 2.35 19.50 3.44
CA GLY A 61 1.42 20.39 2.74
C GLY A 61 0.28 19.62 2.08
N GLU A 62 -0.60 20.32 1.39
CA GLU A 62 -1.73 19.72 0.69
C GLU A 62 -1.24 18.77 -0.42
N HIS A 63 -1.71 17.54 -0.36
CA HIS A 63 -1.46 16.48 -1.34
C HIS A 63 -2.54 15.42 -1.20
N ALA A 64 -2.75 14.63 -2.23
CA ALA A 64 -3.73 13.54 -2.24
C ALA A 64 -5.07 13.94 -1.61
N MET A 65 -5.54 15.15 -1.90
CA MET A 65 -6.77 15.69 -1.31
C MET A 65 -7.99 14.97 -1.90
N GLU A 66 -8.98 14.72 -1.02
CA GLU A 66 -10.23 14.06 -1.39
C GLU A 66 -10.86 14.71 -2.64
N GLY A 67 -11.20 13.88 -3.64
CA GLY A 67 -11.86 14.32 -4.87
C GLY A 67 -10.94 15.01 -5.88
N THR A 68 -9.62 15.01 -5.67
CA THR A 68 -8.65 15.57 -6.62
C THR A 68 -7.96 14.47 -7.45
N TRP A 69 -7.44 14.86 -8.61
CA TRP A 69 -6.64 13.98 -9.45
C TRP A 69 -5.46 13.34 -8.68
N GLY A 70 -4.84 14.09 -7.78
CA GLY A 70 -3.71 13.61 -6.98
C GLY A 70 -4.02 12.40 -6.12
N SER A 71 -5.27 12.23 -5.67
CA SER A 71 -5.71 11.07 -4.89
C SER A 71 -6.31 9.93 -5.73
N GLU A 72 -6.36 10.06 -7.05
CA GLU A 72 -6.83 9.00 -7.93
C GLU A 72 -5.75 7.95 -8.17
N ILE A 73 -6.15 6.68 -8.22
CA ILE A 73 -5.26 5.56 -8.57
C ILE A 73 -4.82 5.74 -10.02
N VAL A 74 -3.54 5.52 -10.30
CA VAL A 74 -3.00 5.63 -11.68
C VAL A 74 -3.72 4.67 -12.62
N GLU A 75 -3.97 5.11 -13.85
CA GLU A 75 -4.81 4.38 -14.81
C GLU A 75 -4.30 2.96 -15.11
N GLU A 76 -2.99 2.75 -15.12
CA GLU A 76 -2.36 1.44 -15.36
C GLU A 76 -2.71 0.41 -14.29
N LEU A 77 -3.12 0.87 -13.10
CA LEU A 77 -3.53 0.04 -11.97
C LEU A 77 -5.02 0.22 -11.65
N ALA A 78 -5.82 0.69 -12.59
CA ALA A 78 -7.26 0.88 -12.37
C ALA A 78 -7.89 -0.37 -11.74
N PRO A 79 -8.66 -0.22 -10.65
CA PRO A 79 -9.35 -1.34 -10.01
C PRO A 79 -10.27 -2.06 -10.99
N GLU A 80 -10.28 -3.40 -10.92
CA GLU A 80 -11.17 -4.25 -11.69
C GLU A 80 -12.39 -4.68 -10.87
N SER A 81 -13.37 -5.27 -11.53
CA SER A 81 -14.56 -5.80 -10.85
C SER A 81 -14.18 -6.83 -9.79
N GLY A 82 -14.62 -6.62 -8.55
CA GLY A 82 -14.28 -7.43 -7.40
C GLY A 82 -13.14 -6.89 -6.54
N ASP A 83 -12.38 -5.92 -7.04
CA ASP A 83 -11.40 -5.20 -6.22
C ASP A 83 -12.10 -4.24 -5.26
N ILE A 84 -11.46 -3.98 -4.13
CA ILE A 84 -11.96 -3.06 -3.11
C ILE A 84 -11.03 -1.85 -3.04
N VAL A 85 -11.62 -0.65 -2.97
CA VAL A 85 -10.87 0.58 -2.74
C VAL A 85 -11.25 1.11 -1.36
N ILE A 86 -10.23 1.38 -0.53
CA ILE A 86 -10.39 1.94 0.81
C ILE A 86 -9.61 3.25 0.87
N ASP A 87 -10.35 4.32 1.14
CA ASP A 87 -9.76 5.64 1.39
C ASP A 87 -9.20 5.68 2.82
N LYS A 88 -7.98 6.18 2.96
CA LYS A 88 -7.33 6.37 4.25
C LYS A 88 -6.87 7.81 4.41
N ARG A 89 -6.67 8.24 5.65
CA ARG A 89 -6.28 9.61 6.02
C ARG A 89 -5.01 9.65 6.86
N THR A 90 -4.37 8.50 7.07
CA THR A 90 -3.14 8.36 7.84
C THR A 90 -2.17 7.43 7.13
N TYR A 91 -0.92 7.38 7.58
CA TYR A 91 0.09 6.44 7.06
C TYR A 91 -0.33 4.97 7.19
N ASP A 92 -1.10 4.65 8.24
CA ASP A 92 -1.59 3.29 8.49
C ASP A 92 -2.93 3.04 7.77
N GLY A 93 -2.96 2.06 6.89
CA GLY A 93 -4.16 1.66 6.17
C GLY A 93 -5.29 1.11 7.04
N PHE A 94 -4.99 0.71 8.29
CA PHE A 94 -5.98 0.20 9.24
C PHE A 94 -6.61 1.29 10.09
N LEU A 95 -5.86 2.36 10.39
CA LEU A 95 -6.31 3.38 11.33
C LEU A 95 -7.45 4.22 10.73
N PHE A 96 -8.60 4.24 11.42
CA PHE A 96 -9.83 4.94 11.02
C PHE A 96 -10.41 4.50 9.66
N THR A 97 -10.19 3.23 9.29
CA THR A 97 -10.76 2.64 8.07
C THR A 97 -11.50 1.34 8.39
N ASP A 98 -12.22 0.82 7.40
CA ASP A 98 -12.90 -0.48 7.50
C ASP A 98 -11.99 -1.67 7.08
N LEU A 99 -10.69 -1.47 6.87
CA LEU A 99 -9.80 -2.49 6.33
C LEU A 99 -9.83 -3.78 7.16
N GLU A 100 -9.69 -3.68 8.49
CA GLU A 100 -9.71 -4.85 9.35
C GLU A 100 -11.03 -5.62 9.24
N LYS A 101 -12.16 -4.90 9.29
CA LYS A 101 -13.50 -5.49 9.14
C LYS A 101 -13.62 -6.25 7.82
N VAL A 102 -13.23 -5.62 6.71
CA VAL A 102 -13.27 -6.25 5.37
C VAL A 102 -12.45 -7.53 5.33
N LEU A 103 -11.21 -7.49 5.84
CA LEU A 103 -10.32 -8.65 5.86
C LEU A 103 -10.89 -9.79 6.71
N ARG A 104 -11.41 -9.48 7.92
CA ARG A 104 -12.01 -10.48 8.83
C ARG A 104 -13.26 -11.13 8.25
N GLU A 105 -14.17 -10.34 7.70
CA GLU A 105 -15.41 -10.83 7.09
C GLU A 105 -15.15 -11.77 5.91
N LYS A 106 -14.05 -11.57 5.20
CA LYS A 106 -13.63 -12.42 4.08
C LYS A 106 -12.72 -13.59 4.49
N GLY A 107 -12.43 -13.74 5.79
CA GLY A 107 -11.57 -14.83 6.29
C GLY A 107 -10.12 -14.73 5.83
N VAL A 108 -9.62 -13.50 5.63
CA VAL A 108 -8.23 -13.27 5.26
C VAL A 108 -7.35 -13.45 6.50
N ASN A 109 -6.26 -14.21 6.35
CA ASN A 109 -5.25 -14.43 7.40
C ASN A 109 -3.89 -13.89 6.97
N GLU A 110 -3.62 -13.85 5.68
CA GLU A 110 -2.35 -13.43 5.10
C GLU A 110 -2.54 -12.16 4.27
N VAL A 111 -1.75 -11.13 4.57
CA VAL A 111 -1.74 -9.87 3.81
C VAL A 111 -0.38 -9.67 3.14
N TYR A 112 -0.43 -9.34 1.87
CA TYR A 112 0.74 -9.05 1.04
C TYR A 112 0.72 -7.57 0.68
N LEU A 113 1.77 -6.83 1.03
CA LEU A 113 1.85 -5.39 0.81
C LEU A 113 2.79 -5.07 -0.35
N CYS A 114 2.37 -4.13 -1.19
CA CYS A 114 3.20 -3.50 -2.21
C CYS A 114 2.81 -2.03 -2.37
N GLY A 115 3.60 -1.25 -3.08
CA GLY A 115 3.32 0.16 -3.35
C GLY A 115 4.29 1.12 -2.68
N VAL A 116 3.80 2.27 -2.27
CA VAL A 116 4.61 3.39 -1.77
C VAL A 116 4.05 4.02 -0.49
N ALA A 117 4.89 4.70 0.28
CA ALA A 117 6.35 4.54 0.29
C ALA A 117 6.71 3.42 1.25
N THR A 118 7.73 2.64 0.91
CA THR A 118 8.20 1.53 1.74
C THR A 118 8.42 1.94 3.18
N ASP A 119 9.05 3.09 3.39
CA ASP A 119 9.44 3.66 4.69
C ASP A 119 8.34 4.48 5.37
N ILE A 120 7.17 4.64 4.75
CA ILE A 120 6.06 5.39 5.34
C ILE A 120 4.78 4.54 5.37
N CYS A 121 3.94 4.62 4.33
CA CYS A 121 2.61 3.99 4.36
C CYS A 121 2.68 2.46 4.33
N VAL A 122 3.63 1.87 3.62
CA VAL A 122 3.84 0.41 3.63
C VAL A 122 4.30 -0.04 5.02
N LEU A 123 5.30 0.63 5.59
CA LEU A 123 5.82 0.33 6.94
C LEU A 123 4.72 0.39 8.00
N HIS A 124 3.93 1.48 8.03
CA HIS A 124 2.90 1.67 9.05
C HIS A 124 1.71 0.73 8.84
N THR A 125 1.35 0.43 7.60
CA THR A 125 0.30 -0.56 7.32
C THR A 125 0.76 -1.97 7.68
N ALA A 126 2.04 -2.31 7.47
CA ALA A 126 2.61 -3.56 7.94
C ALA A 126 2.57 -3.68 9.47
N PHE A 127 2.89 -2.60 10.20
CA PHE A 127 2.71 -2.54 11.64
C PHE A 127 1.25 -2.75 12.03
N GLY A 128 0.33 -2.03 11.39
CA GLY A 128 -1.11 -2.17 11.63
C GLY A 128 -1.62 -3.60 11.44
N ALA A 129 -1.13 -4.30 10.43
CA ALA A 129 -1.45 -5.71 10.19
C ALA A 129 -0.84 -6.63 11.25
N PHE A 130 0.44 -6.41 11.58
CA PHE A 130 1.18 -7.18 12.58
C PHE A 130 0.51 -7.17 13.96
N VAL A 131 0.16 -5.99 14.47
CA VAL A 131 -0.47 -5.88 15.81
C VAL A 131 -1.89 -6.46 15.86
N ARG A 132 -2.52 -6.68 14.71
CA ARG A 132 -3.82 -7.34 14.57
C ARG A 132 -3.74 -8.85 14.35
N GLY A 133 -2.51 -9.39 14.31
CA GLY A 133 -2.27 -10.83 14.21
C GLY A 133 -2.43 -11.40 12.80
N PHE A 134 -2.30 -10.59 11.75
CA PHE A 134 -2.20 -11.10 10.38
C PHE A 134 -0.79 -11.64 10.11
N ASP A 135 -0.68 -12.66 9.27
CA ASP A 135 0.58 -13.05 8.65
C ASP A 135 0.93 -12.01 7.58
N VAL A 136 2.03 -11.28 7.78
CA VAL A 136 2.39 -10.14 6.93
C VAL A 136 3.54 -10.49 5.99
N TYR A 137 3.32 -10.22 4.71
CA TYR A 137 4.30 -10.35 3.64
C TYR A 137 4.49 -8.97 2.98
N VAL A 138 5.72 -8.61 2.67
CA VAL A 138 6.02 -7.45 1.84
C VAL A 138 6.69 -7.93 0.55
N ILE A 139 6.16 -7.49 -0.59
CA ILE A 139 6.72 -7.81 -1.91
C ILE A 139 7.79 -6.76 -2.19
N GLU A 140 9.03 -7.06 -1.79
CA GLU A 140 10.12 -6.09 -1.70
C GLU A 140 10.45 -5.40 -3.03
N ASP A 141 10.36 -6.13 -4.14
CA ASP A 141 10.62 -5.61 -5.49
C ASP A 141 9.38 -4.97 -6.16
N ALA A 142 8.28 -4.87 -5.43
CA ALA A 142 7.07 -4.13 -5.79
C ALA A 142 6.78 -2.97 -4.81
N CYS A 143 7.79 -2.54 -4.05
CA CYS A 143 7.76 -1.38 -3.19
C CYS A 143 8.82 -0.37 -3.59
N SER A 144 8.57 0.91 -3.33
CA SER A 144 9.54 1.99 -3.51
C SER A 144 9.51 2.93 -2.32
N GLY A 145 10.67 3.27 -1.78
CA GLY A 145 10.82 4.18 -0.64
C GLY A 145 11.03 5.63 -1.06
N THR A 146 11.10 6.51 -0.08
CA THR A 146 11.44 7.93 -0.30
C THR A 146 12.89 8.14 -0.70
N SER A 147 13.76 7.16 -0.42
CA SER A 147 15.10 6.99 -0.96
C SER A 147 15.48 5.52 -0.93
N GLU A 148 16.52 5.13 -1.68
CA GLU A 148 17.01 3.74 -1.67
C GLU A 148 17.45 3.32 -0.26
N ALA A 149 18.20 4.18 0.46
CA ALA A 149 18.63 3.90 1.82
C ALA A 149 17.47 3.71 2.80
N LYS A 150 16.41 4.51 2.68
CA LYS A 150 15.21 4.39 3.53
C LYS A 150 14.38 3.18 3.16
N HIS A 151 14.31 2.83 1.89
CA HIS A 151 13.67 1.58 1.42
C HIS A 151 14.33 0.37 2.07
N GLU A 152 15.64 0.24 1.95
CA GLU A 152 16.42 -0.86 2.55
C GLU A 152 16.26 -0.90 4.08
N TYR A 153 16.36 0.24 4.74
CA TYR A 153 16.16 0.35 6.17
C TYR A 153 14.76 -0.15 6.59
N ALA A 154 13.72 0.28 5.89
CA ALA A 154 12.35 -0.09 6.22
C ALA A 154 12.08 -1.59 6.02
N LEU A 155 12.60 -2.19 4.94
CA LEU A 155 12.49 -3.63 4.72
C LEU A 155 13.17 -4.41 5.86
N ASN A 156 14.39 -4.03 6.22
CA ASN A 156 15.10 -4.67 7.33
C ASN A 156 14.36 -4.47 8.66
N TYR A 157 13.86 -3.28 8.92
CA TYR A 157 13.10 -2.97 10.14
C TYR A 157 11.84 -3.83 10.26
N MET A 158 11.03 -3.91 9.20
CA MET A 158 9.81 -4.72 9.19
C MET A 158 10.11 -6.19 9.41
N ARG A 159 11.17 -6.72 8.77
CA ARG A 159 11.59 -8.11 8.96
C ARG A 159 12.03 -8.36 10.40
N ASP A 160 12.90 -7.52 10.95
CA ASP A 160 13.57 -7.76 12.23
C ASP A 160 12.67 -7.44 13.44
N ILE A 161 11.75 -6.48 13.31
CA ILE A 161 10.92 -6.00 14.43
C ILE A 161 9.49 -6.55 14.37
N TYR A 162 8.89 -6.66 13.18
CA TYR A 162 7.52 -7.18 13.04
C TYR A 162 7.46 -8.64 12.58
N GLY A 163 8.60 -9.26 12.23
CA GLY A 163 8.62 -10.61 11.68
C GLY A 163 7.99 -10.73 10.29
N VAL A 164 7.94 -9.61 9.54
CA VAL A 164 7.39 -9.59 8.19
C VAL A 164 8.23 -10.47 7.27
N LYS A 165 7.57 -11.27 6.46
CA LYS A 165 8.22 -12.12 5.46
C LYS A 165 8.43 -11.31 4.18
N MET A 166 9.69 -11.23 3.73
CA MET A 166 10.05 -10.60 2.45
C MET A 166 9.91 -11.61 1.34
N VAL A 167 9.20 -11.24 0.28
CA VAL A 167 9.01 -12.06 -0.92
C VAL A 167 9.21 -11.22 -2.18
N LYS A 168 9.47 -11.86 -3.30
CA LYS A 168 9.55 -11.21 -4.61
C LYS A 168 8.30 -11.50 -5.44
N GLY A 169 7.99 -10.61 -6.37
CA GLY A 169 6.82 -10.76 -7.25
C GLY A 169 6.80 -12.05 -8.08
N GLU A 170 7.96 -12.64 -8.35
CA GLU A 170 8.06 -13.93 -9.04
C GLU A 170 7.65 -15.12 -8.18
N GLU A 171 7.67 -14.97 -6.85
CA GLU A 171 7.30 -16.00 -5.88
C GLU A 171 5.78 -16.04 -5.59
N ILE A 172 5.01 -15.12 -6.19
CA ILE A 172 3.55 -14.97 -6.00
C ILE A 172 2.76 -15.89 -6.94
#